data_56cdcdbc0058960e2e2fe81dac1570ce
#
_entry.id   56cdcdbc0058960e2e2fe81dac1570ce
#
_cell.length_a   1.000
_cell.length_b   1.000
_cell.length_c   1.000
_cell.angle_alpha   90.00
_cell.angle_beta   90.00
_cell.angle_gamma   90.00
#
_symmetry.space_group_name_H-M   'P 1'
#
loop_
_entity.id
_entity.type
_entity.pdbx_description
1 polymer ?
#
loop_
_entity_poly.entity_id
_entity_poly.type
_entity_poly.pdbx_seq_one_letter_code
_entity_poly.pdbx_strand_id
1 'polypeptide(L)'
;IPFADVLGLTEEQAALVAVGFGGGMGRLRKNCGAYSAMVMLCGAFFGPDGAKAELRTEVYAQVQRVHRLFRDTFGTDQCAELLGIPSQPCPPQPEARTQSYYERRPCLRIITETCGLVEKILQETRERDVCEH
;
A
#
# COMPACT_ATOMS: atom_id res chain seq x y z
N ILE A 1 8.46 0.65 -3.05
CA ILE A 1 9.82 0.34 -3.52
C ILE A 1 10.44 -0.82 -2.75
N PRO A 2 10.38 -0.91 -1.39
CA PRO A 2 10.99 -2.03 -0.66
C PRO A 2 10.55 -3.43 -1.10
N PHE A 3 9.40 -3.55 -1.74
CA PHE A 3 8.84 -4.83 -2.21
C PHE A 3 8.76 -4.91 -3.74
N ALA A 4 9.60 -4.15 -4.44
CA ALA A 4 9.64 -4.17 -5.91
C ALA A 4 9.92 -5.58 -6.46
N ASP A 5 10.77 -6.33 -5.78
CA ASP A 5 11.12 -7.71 -6.13
C ASP A 5 9.89 -8.64 -6.07
N VAL A 6 9.00 -8.44 -5.11
CA VAL A 6 7.74 -9.22 -5.00
C VAL A 6 6.86 -8.99 -6.23
N LEU A 7 6.88 -7.76 -6.77
CA LEU A 7 6.15 -7.41 -7.99
C LEU A 7 6.86 -7.86 -9.27
N GLY A 8 8.09 -8.37 -9.16
CA GLY A 8 8.92 -8.69 -10.33
C GLY A 8 9.42 -7.45 -11.07
N LEU A 9 9.52 -6.32 -10.37
CA LEU A 9 9.94 -5.04 -10.94
C LEU A 9 11.28 -4.60 -10.36
N THR A 10 12.01 -3.79 -11.12
CA THR A 10 13.14 -3.03 -10.56
C THR A 10 12.60 -1.90 -9.68
N GLU A 11 13.43 -1.35 -8.80
CA GLU A 11 13.03 -0.20 -7.98
C GLU A 11 12.59 0.99 -8.83
N GLU A 12 13.28 1.22 -9.95
CA GLU A 12 12.93 2.29 -10.90
C GLU A 12 11.55 2.06 -11.52
N GLN A 13 11.28 0.85 -11.97
CA GLN A 13 9.97 0.49 -12.53
C GLN A 13 8.87 0.62 -11.48
N ALA A 14 9.11 0.15 -10.26
CA ALA A 14 8.16 0.27 -9.17
C ALA A 14 7.85 1.75 -8.86
N ALA A 15 8.85 2.61 -8.85
CA ALA A 15 8.67 4.04 -8.63
C ALA A 15 7.81 4.67 -9.73
N LEU A 16 8.05 4.29 -10.99
CA LEU A 16 7.27 4.81 -12.12
C LEU A 16 5.79 4.44 -12.04
N VAL A 17 5.47 3.19 -11.73
CA VAL A 17 4.06 2.76 -11.66
C VAL A 17 3.36 3.22 -10.39
N ALA A 18 4.10 3.58 -9.36
CA ALA A 18 3.54 3.96 -8.06
C ALA A 18 3.40 5.47 -7.88
N VAL A 19 4.08 6.29 -8.67
CA VAL A 19 4.16 7.74 -8.43
C VAL A 19 2.79 8.43 -8.38
N GLY A 20 1.83 7.98 -9.18
CA GLY A 20 0.49 8.56 -9.23
C GLY A 20 -0.33 8.35 -7.97
N PHE A 21 0.02 7.37 -7.14
CA PHE A 21 -0.71 7.07 -5.90
C PHE A 21 -0.31 7.98 -4.73
N GLY A 22 0.76 8.77 -4.88
CA GLY A 22 1.19 9.71 -3.86
C GLY A 22 0.15 10.78 -3.55
N GLY A 23 0.10 11.24 -2.31
CA GLY A 23 -0.86 12.26 -1.90
C GLY A 23 -2.32 11.83 -1.91
N GLY A 24 -2.57 10.52 -1.79
CA GLY A 24 -3.92 9.97 -1.88
C GLY A 24 -4.48 10.07 -3.29
N MET A 25 -3.75 9.55 -4.26
CA MET A 25 -3.99 9.64 -5.71
C MET A 25 -3.83 11.06 -6.24
N GLY A 26 -2.58 11.42 -6.57
CA GLY A 26 -2.28 12.69 -7.21
C GLY A 26 -2.73 13.91 -6.41
N ARG A 27 -2.63 13.84 -5.08
CA ARG A 27 -3.07 14.88 -4.13
C ARG A 27 -4.59 15.11 -4.08
N LEU A 28 -5.37 14.16 -4.58
CA LEU A 28 -6.83 14.17 -4.43
C LEU A 28 -7.28 13.84 -3.00
N ARG A 29 -6.36 13.41 -2.15
CA ARG A 29 -6.60 13.08 -0.74
C ARG A 29 -7.59 11.93 -0.53
N LYS A 30 -7.58 10.98 -1.46
CA LYS A 30 -8.36 9.74 -1.39
C LYS A 30 -7.57 8.66 -0.66
N ASN A 31 -7.54 7.44 -1.15
CA ASN A 31 -6.85 6.35 -0.47
C ASN A 31 -5.36 6.63 -0.27
N CYS A 32 -4.85 6.34 0.91
CA CYS A 32 -3.43 6.47 1.23
C CYS A 32 -2.59 5.62 0.28
N GLY A 33 -1.46 6.18 -0.19
CA GLY A 33 -0.55 5.45 -1.08
C GLY A 33 0.03 4.18 -0.48
N ALA A 34 0.28 4.15 0.82
CA ALA A 34 0.73 2.95 1.53
C ALA A 34 -0.35 1.86 1.49
N TYR A 35 -1.61 2.22 1.69
CA TYR A 35 -2.74 1.30 1.55
C TYR A 35 -2.83 0.75 0.12
N SER A 36 -2.73 1.62 -0.88
CA SER A 36 -2.77 1.21 -2.28
C SER A 36 -1.63 0.26 -2.64
N ALA A 37 -0.45 0.47 -2.08
CA ALA A 37 0.69 -0.42 -2.26
C ALA A 37 0.42 -1.82 -1.67
N MET A 38 -0.22 -1.90 -0.49
CA MET A 38 -0.63 -3.20 0.08
C MET A 38 -1.60 -3.93 -0.84
N VAL A 39 -2.56 -3.22 -1.41
CA VAL A 39 -3.54 -3.81 -2.35
C VAL A 39 -2.82 -4.37 -3.60
N MET A 40 -1.87 -3.62 -4.13
CA MET A 40 -1.04 -4.06 -5.26
C MET A 40 -0.28 -5.34 -4.95
N LEU A 41 0.32 -5.40 -3.77
CA LEU A 41 1.10 -6.56 -3.32
C LEU A 41 0.23 -7.79 -3.10
N CYS A 42 -1.03 -7.63 -2.73
CA CYS A 42 -1.97 -8.75 -2.64
C CYS A 42 -2.11 -9.49 -3.97
N GLY A 43 -2.21 -8.76 -5.07
CA GLY A 43 -2.23 -9.37 -6.41
C GLY A 43 -0.93 -10.09 -6.73
N ALA A 44 0.19 -9.47 -6.41
CA ALA A 44 1.51 -10.03 -6.69
C ALA A 44 1.79 -11.35 -5.95
N PHE A 45 1.20 -11.56 -4.77
CA PHE A 45 1.38 -12.80 -3.99
C PHE A 45 0.87 -14.04 -4.72
N PHE A 46 -0.07 -13.87 -5.64
CA PHE A 46 -0.59 -14.96 -6.46
C PHE A 46 0.08 -15.04 -7.84
N GLY A 47 0.95 -14.07 -8.16
CA GLY A 47 1.63 -14.01 -9.44
C GLY A 47 0.65 -13.93 -10.62
N PRO A 48 1.06 -14.43 -11.80
CA PRO A 48 0.19 -14.43 -12.99
C PRO A 48 -1.11 -15.18 -12.80
N ASP A 49 -1.14 -16.19 -11.93
CA ASP A 49 -2.32 -17.02 -11.67
C ASP A 49 -3.42 -16.23 -10.96
N GLY A 50 -3.08 -15.22 -10.17
CA GLY A 50 -4.05 -14.38 -9.47
C GLY A 50 -4.97 -13.60 -10.40
N ALA A 51 -4.62 -13.42 -11.66
CA ALA A 51 -5.46 -12.78 -12.66
C ALA A 51 -6.56 -13.69 -13.21
N LYS A 52 -6.45 -15.01 -13.01
CA LYS A 52 -7.45 -15.97 -13.46
C LYS A 52 -8.75 -15.82 -12.66
N ALA A 53 -9.88 -16.00 -13.34
CA ALA A 53 -11.21 -15.82 -12.73
C ALA A 53 -11.42 -16.68 -11.48
N GLU A 54 -10.99 -17.92 -11.52
CA GLU A 54 -11.14 -18.88 -10.43
C GLU A 54 -10.33 -18.53 -9.17
N LEU A 55 -9.25 -17.75 -9.31
CA LEU A 55 -8.42 -17.31 -8.19
C LEU A 55 -8.72 -15.90 -7.70
N ARG A 56 -9.60 -15.19 -8.42
CA ARG A 56 -9.93 -13.79 -8.11
C ARG A 56 -10.57 -13.64 -6.73
N THR A 57 -11.39 -14.59 -6.33
CA THR A 57 -12.01 -14.60 -4.99
C THR A 57 -10.95 -14.60 -3.88
N GLU A 58 -9.88 -15.38 -4.05
CA GLU A 58 -8.76 -15.43 -3.11
C GLU A 58 -8.06 -14.08 -3.01
N VAL A 59 -7.76 -13.45 -4.15
CA VAL A 59 -7.14 -12.12 -4.19
C VAL A 59 -8.02 -11.09 -3.48
N TYR A 60 -9.31 -11.09 -3.79
CA TYR A 60 -10.26 -10.14 -3.18
C TYR A 60 -10.38 -10.37 -1.67
N ALA A 61 -10.37 -11.62 -1.22
CA ALA A 61 -10.38 -11.93 0.21
C ALA A 61 -9.15 -11.36 0.92
N GLN A 62 -7.96 -11.48 0.30
CA GLN A 62 -6.74 -10.91 0.86
C GLN A 62 -6.76 -9.37 0.86
N VAL A 63 -7.30 -8.75 -0.18
CA VAL A 63 -7.49 -7.28 -0.21
C VAL A 63 -8.38 -6.84 0.95
N GLN A 64 -9.49 -7.53 1.18
CA GLN A 64 -10.38 -7.22 2.30
C GLN A 64 -9.70 -7.42 3.66
N ARG A 65 -8.86 -8.44 3.76
CA ARG A 65 -8.06 -8.68 4.97
C ARG A 65 -7.09 -7.55 5.25
N VAL A 66 -6.31 -7.12 4.27
CA VAL A 66 -5.35 -6.02 4.46
C VAL A 66 -6.07 -4.68 4.69
N HIS A 67 -7.24 -4.50 4.11
CA HIS A 67 -8.10 -3.35 4.39
C HIS A 67 -8.44 -3.26 5.89
N ARG A 68 -8.88 -4.36 6.47
CA ARG A 68 -9.19 -4.43 7.91
C ARG A 68 -7.93 -4.17 8.75
N LEU A 69 -6.81 -4.81 8.41
CA LEU A 69 -5.55 -4.64 9.14
C LEU A 69 -5.07 -3.18 9.11
N PHE A 70 -5.14 -2.54 7.95
CA PHE A 70 -4.72 -1.16 7.81
C PHE A 70 -5.61 -0.22 8.63
N ARG A 71 -6.92 -0.40 8.56
CA ARG A 71 -7.87 0.41 9.32
C ARG A 71 -7.78 0.17 10.83
N ASP A 72 -7.56 -1.06 11.26
CA ASP A 72 -7.37 -1.37 12.67
C ASP A 72 -6.08 -0.74 13.22
N THR A 73 -5.05 -0.64 12.38
CA THR A 73 -3.75 -0.06 12.77
C THR A 73 -3.78 1.47 12.78
N PHE A 74 -4.38 2.09 11.76
CA PHE A 74 -4.30 3.54 11.54
C PHE A 74 -5.64 4.27 11.69
N GLY A 75 -6.75 3.57 11.83
CA GLY A 75 -8.09 4.14 12.00
C GLY A 75 -8.82 4.45 10.71
N THR A 76 -8.11 4.66 9.60
CA THR A 76 -8.68 4.99 8.29
C THR A 76 -7.69 4.67 7.18
N ASP A 77 -8.19 4.52 5.95
CA ASP A 77 -7.37 4.39 4.75
C ASP A 77 -7.35 5.68 3.89
N GLN A 78 -8.03 6.73 4.34
CA GLN A 78 -8.15 7.97 3.59
C GLN A 78 -7.03 8.95 3.92
N CYS A 79 -6.33 9.43 2.88
CA CYS A 79 -5.22 10.36 3.03
C CYS A 79 -5.63 11.61 3.83
N ALA A 80 -6.76 12.22 3.50
CA ALA A 80 -7.24 13.41 4.19
C ALA A 80 -7.42 13.19 5.70
N GLU A 81 -8.04 12.07 6.07
CA GLU A 81 -8.27 11.73 7.48
C GLU A 81 -6.97 11.44 8.21
N LEU A 82 -6.03 10.73 7.57
CA LEU A 82 -4.71 10.44 8.15
C LEU A 82 -3.90 11.71 8.39
N LEU A 83 -4.03 12.71 7.50
CA LEU A 83 -3.35 14.00 7.62
C LEU A 83 -4.10 15.00 8.49
N GLY A 84 -5.37 14.74 8.83
CA GLY A 84 -6.21 15.67 9.59
C GLY A 84 -6.56 16.92 8.80
N ILE A 85 -6.74 16.83 7.50
CA ILE A 85 -7.08 17.94 6.61
C ILE A 85 -8.44 17.71 5.93
N PRO A 86 -9.08 18.76 5.38
CA PRO A 86 -10.34 18.56 4.66
C PRO A 86 -10.22 17.59 3.48
N SER A 87 -11.26 16.77 3.27
CA SER A 87 -11.32 15.80 2.18
C SER A 87 -11.65 16.49 0.86
N GLN A 88 -10.69 17.22 0.32
CA GLN A 88 -10.82 17.93 -0.95
C GLN A 88 -9.49 17.91 -1.71
N PRO A 89 -9.54 18.00 -3.05
CA PRO A 89 -8.33 18.02 -3.85
C PRO A 89 -7.39 19.16 -3.46
N CYS A 90 -6.09 18.86 -3.45
CA CYS A 90 -5.04 19.88 -3.32
C CYS A 90 -4.45 20.21 -4.69
N PRO A 91 -3.83 21.38 -4.86
CA PRO A 91 -3.12 21.70 -6.10
C PRO A 91 -2.10 20.61 -6.45
N PRO A 92 -1.81 20.37 -7.75
CA PRO A 92 -0.94 19.28 -8.17
C PRO A 92 0.53 19.45 -7.79
N GLN A 93 0.94 20.64 -7.38
CA GLN A 93 2.33 20.89 -7.00
C GLN A 93 2.64 20.24 -5.65
N PRO A 94 3.58 19.27 -5.58
CA PRO A 94 3.94 18.67 -4.31
C PRO A 94 4.65 19.67 -3.40
N GLU A 95 4.48 19.49 -2.08
CA GLU A 95 5.22 20.29 -1.11
C GLU A 95 6.70 19.94 -1.11
N ALA A 96 7.55 20.93 -0.78
CA ALA A 96 8.98 20.70 -0.60
C ALA A 96 9.22 19.69 0.53
N ARG A 97 10.12 18.76 0.31
CA ARG A 97 10.49 17.69 1.27
C ARG A 97 11.48 18.22 2.30
N THR A 98 11.01 19.13 3.16
CA THR A 98 11.82 19.68 4.24
C THR A 98 11.69 18.84 5.50
N GLN A 99 12.56 19.06 6.48
CA GLN A 99 12.46 18.41 7.79
C GLN A 99 11.10 18.70 8.43
N SER A 100 10.62 19.93 8.34
CA SER A 100 9.30 20.34 8.83
C SER A 100 8.17 19.54 8.18
N TYR A 101 8.27 19.24 6.89
CA TYR A 101 7.31 18.39 6.18
C TYR A 101 7.21 17.02 6.82
N TYR A 102 8.35 16.35 7.05
CA TYR A 102 8.38 15.02 7.64
C TYR A 102 7.91 15.00 9.10
N GLU A 103 8.22 16.04 9.87
CA GLU A 103 7.78 16.17 11.26
C GLU A 103 6.27 16.35 11.40
N ARG A 104 5.65 17.08 10.47
CA ARG A 104 4.21 17.38 10.49
C ARG A 104 3.34 16.22 9.99
N ARG A 105 3.92 15.31 9.22
CA ARG A 105 3.14 14.27 8.52
C ARG A 105 3.42 12.88 9.09
N PRO A 106 2.37 12.07 9.30
CA PRO A 106 2.54 10.69 9.77
C PRO A 106 2.96 9.73 8.66
N CYS A 107 3.11 10.18 7.42
CA CYS A 107 3.29 9.33 6.24
C CYS A 107 4.48 8.38 6.37
N LEU A 108 5.64 8.86 6.83
CA LEU A 108 6.83 8.02 6.99
C LEU A 108 6.58 6.89 7.99
N ARG A 109 5.95 7.20 9.12
CA ARG A 109 5.58 6.20 10.12
C ARG A 109 4.59 5.18 9.54
N ILE A 110 3.57 5.66 8.82
CA ILE A 110 2.57 4.79 8.20
C ILE A 110 3.23 3.86 7.19
N ILE A 111 4.12 4.36 6.35
CA ILE A 111 4.87 3.56 5.37
C ILE A 111 5.70 2.49 6.09
N THR A 112 6.43 2.87 7.12
CA THR A 112 7.29 1.96 7.89
C THR A 112 6.49 0.85 8.56
N GLU A 113 5.39 1.19 9.23
CA GLU A 113 4.50 0.21 9.86
C GLU A 113 3.80 -0.68 8.83
N THR A 114 3.42 -0.11 7.68
CA THR A 114 2.83 -0.87 6.57
C THR A 114 3.81 -1.91 6.03
N CYS A 115 5.09 -1.55 5.89
CA CYS A 115 6.12 -2.52 5.49
C CYS A 115 6.18 -3.70 6.46
N GLY A 116 6.08 -3.44 7.77
CA GLY A 116 6.03 -4.51 8.78
C GLY A 116 4.81 -5.41 8.63
N LEU A 117 3.64 -4.85 8.31
CA LEU A 117 2.42 -5.62 8.05
C LEU A 117 2.58 -6.51 6.80
N VAL A 118 3.18 -5.97 5.74
CA VAL A 118 3.43 -6.72 4.50
C VAL A 118 4.40 -7.87 4.75
N GLU A 119 5.49 -7.64 5.47
CA GLU A 119 6.46 -8.68 5.82
C GLU A 119 5.80 -9.82 6.59
N LYS A 120 4.93 -9.50 7.54
CA LYS A 120 4.17 -10.49 8.31
C LYS A 120 3.26 -11.32 7.42
N ILE A 121 2.55 -10.70 6.49
CA ILE A 121 1.67 -11.40 5.53
C ILE A 121 2.48 -12.30 4.62
N LEU A 122 3.62 -11.84 4.11
CA LEU A 122 4.53 -12.64 3.28
C LEU A 122 5.02 -13.87 4.04
N GLN A 123 5.42 -13.71 5.29
CA GLN A 123 5.88 -14.81 6.12
C GLN A 123 4.77 -15.85 6.34
N GLU A 124 3.57 -15.42 6.68
CA GLU A 124 2.41 -16.30 6.86
C GLU A 124 2.08 -17.07 5.57
N THR A 125 2.16 -16.41 4.41
CA THR A 125 1.92 -17.02 3.11
C THR A 125 2.98 -18.09 2.80
N ARG A 126 4.25 -17.81 3.03
CA ARG A 126 5.35 -18.77 2.86
C ARG A 126 5.20 -19.96 3.77
N GLU A 127 4.80 -19.77 5.02
CA GLU A 127 4.56 -20.87 5.97
C GLU A 127 3.42 -21.77 5.51
N ARG A 128 2.34 -21.21 4.96
CA ARG A 128 1.24 -22.00 4.39
C ARG A 128 1.70 -22.82 3.20
N ASP A 129 2.48 -22.25 2.29
CA ASP A 129 3.01 -22.96 1.12
C ASP A 129 3.89 -24.14 1.54
N VAL A 130 4.69 -23.98 2.59
CA VAL A 130 5.52 -25.07 3.15
C VAL A 130 4.63 -26.17 3.75
N CYS A 131 3.55 -25.82 4.42
CA CYS A 131 2.64 -26.79 5.04
C CYS A 131 1.77 -27.55 4.01
N GLU A 132 1.52 -26.98 2.83
CA GLU A 132 0.75 -27.61 1.76
C GLU A 132 1.59 -28.56 0.88
N HIS A 133 2.91 -28.51 1.03
CA HIS A 133 3.87 -29.36 0.33
C HIS A 133 4.52 -30.37 1.28
#